data_e6331d7c533067abeeb807345186a4ea
#
_entry.id   e6331d7c533067abeeb807345186a4ea
#
_cell.length_a   1.000
_cell.length_b   1.000
_cell.length_c   1.000
_cell.angle_alpha   90.00
_cell.angle_beta   90.00
_cell.angle_gamma   90.00
#
_symmetry.space_group_name_H-M   'P 1'
#
loop_
_entity.id
_entity.type
_entity.pdbx_description
1 polymer ?
#
loop_
_entity_poly.entity_id
_entity_poly.type
_entity_poly.pdbx_seq_one_letter_code
_entity_poly.pdbx_strand_id
1 'polypeptide(L)'
;MGNSQPELADGFVVFVKRDCPTCELIVPVLEQLCESKILQTIFTQDDASFPELPITSDDTSLEVSFSHRIETVPTLLKIQDGIEVDRTVGWSQDTWKAFLDIEDLGPENIHSYSPGCGSLSVDPDLQGTLQKKYGS
;
A
#
# COMPACT_ATOMS: atom_id res chain seq x y z
N MET A 1 -25.34 7.67 -2.71
CA MET A 1 -24.82 6.77 -2.82
C MET A 1 -23.84 6.65 -3.80
N GLY A 2 -23.63 6.22 -4.57
CA GLY A 2 -22.75 6.05 -5.64
C GLY A 2 -21.30 6.46 -5.51
N ASN A 3 -20.94 7.08 -4.47
CA ASN A 3 -19.59 7.55 -4.29
C ASN A 3 -18.85 6.73 -3.23
N SER A 4 -19.31 5.55 -3.00
CA SER A 4 -18.64 4.69 -2.04
C SER A 4 -17.24 4.32 -2.54
N GLN A 5 -16.34 4.21 -1.62
CA GLN A 5 -14.98 3.77 -1.91
C GLN A 5 -15.01 2.29 -2.30
N PRO A 6 -14.07 1.84 -3.15
CA PRO A 6 -13.91 0.42 -3.41
C PRO A 6 -13.69 -0.32 -2.10
N GLU A 7 -14.38 -1.43 -1.92
CA GLU A 7 -14.24 -2.23 -0.71
C GLU A 7 -12.90 -2.95 -0.70
N LEU A 8 -12.25 -2.97 0.46
CA LEU A 8 -11.02 -3.69 0.66
C LEU A 8 -11.26 -4.93 1.51
N ALA A 9 -10.52 -5.98 1.25
CA ALA A 9 -10.60 -7.21 2.03
C ALA A 9 -10.17 -6.94 3.47
N ASP A 10 -10.82 -7.59 4.42
CA ASP A 10 -10.42 -7.47 5.83
C ASP A 10 -9.01 -8.03 6.01
N GLY A 11 -8.27 -7.42 6.92
CA GLY A 11 -6.88 -7.76 7.18
C GLY A 11 -5.98 -6.60 6.84
N PHE A 12 -4.77 -6.90 6.36
CA PHE A 12 -3.80 -5.87 6.03
C PHE A 12 -3.66 -5.74 4.52
N VAL A 13 -3.65 -4.50 4.04
CA VAL A 13 -3.40 -4.21 2.62
C VAL A 13 -2.34 -3.13 2.52
N VAL A 14 -1.57 -3.13 1.44
CA VAL A 14 -0.50 -2.16 1.26
C VAL A 14 -0.58 -1.55 -0.13
N PHE A 15 -0.21 -0.28 -0.21
CA PHE A 15 -0.15 0.46 -1.48
C PHE A 15 1.31 0.74 -1.79
N VAL A 16 1.74 0.44 -3.01
CA VAL A 16 3.13 0.59 -3.45
C VAL A 16 3.18 1.14 -4.87
N LYS A 17 4.37 1.54 -5.30
CA LYS A 17 4.65 1.77 -6.71
C LYS A 17 6.08 1.33 -6.99
N ARG A 18 6.34 0.92 -8.22
CA ARG A 18 7.66 0.44 -8.61
C ARG A 18 8.69 1.56 -8.58
N ASP A 19 8.31 2.75 -9.04
CA ASP A 19 9.19 3.91 -9.05
C ASP A 19 9.26 4.52 -7.65
N CYS A 20 9.77 3.75 -6.70
CA CYS A 20 9.89 4.15 -5.31
C CYS A 20 10.95 3.29 -4.64
N PRO A 21 12.13 3.87 -4.30
CA PRO A 21 13.19 3.09 -3.66
C PRO A 21 12.75 2.39 -2.37
N THR A 22 11.88 3.03 -1.60
CA THR A 22 11.38 2.41 -0.36
C THR A 22 10.51 1.20 -0.67
N CYS A 23 9.65 1.29 -1.70
CA CYS A 23 8.81 0.17 -2.08
C CYS A 23 9.66 -1.01 -2.58
N GLU A 24 10.73 -0.71 -3.33
CA GLU A 24 11.66 -1.76 -3.75
C GLU A 24 12.41 -2.36 -2.57
N LEU A 25 12.81 -1.53 -1.62
CA LEU A 25 13.50 -1.97 -0.43
C LEU A 25 12.71 -3.02 0.33
N ILE A 26 11.40 -2.86 0.43
CA ILE A 26 10.56 -3.73 1.25
C ILE A 26 9.97 -4.92 0.50
N VAL A 27 10.36 -5.17 -0.75
CA VAL A 27 9.86 -6.35 -1.48
C VAL A 27 10.05 -7.64 -0.67
N PRO A 28 11.22 -7.90 -0.05
CA PRO A 28 11.37 -9.11 0.78
C PRO A 28 10.39 -9.16 1.96
N VAL A 29 10.03 -8.01 2.51
CA VAL A 29 9.04 -7.91 3.57
C VAL A 29 7.66 -8.31 3.03
N LEU A 30 7.30 -7.78 1.85
CA LEU A 30 6.02 -8.10 1.22
C LEU A 30 5.93 -9.59 0.89
N GLU A 31 7.05 -10.18 0.44
CA GLU A 31 7.12 -11.61 0.16
C GLU A 31 6.85 -12.42 1.41
N GLN A 32 7.48 -12.05 2.51
CA GLN A 32 7.29 -12.72 3.79
C GLN A 32 5.83 -12.65 4.24
N LEU A 33 5.23 -11.48 4.17
CA LEU A 33 3.86 -11.28 4.61
C LEU A 33 2.85 -11.96 3.69
N CYS A 34 3.18 -12.09 2.42
CA CYS A 34 2.36 -12.84 1.47
C CYS A 34 2.39 -14.33 1.79
N GLU A 35 3.60 -14.87 2.02
CA GLU A 35 3.76 -16.30 2.33
C GLU A 35 3.10 -16.69 3.64
N SER A 36 3.17 -15.83 4.63
CA SER A 36 2.54 -16.10 5.93
C SER A 36 1.06 -15.77 5.96
N LYS A 37 0.51 -15.29 4.84
CA LYS A 37 -0.92 -14.96 4.68
C LYS A 37 -1.39 -13.86 5.62
N ILE A 38 -0.47 -13.00 6.03
CA ILE A 38 -0.81 -11.84 6.85
C ILE A 38 -1.33 -10.72 5.97
N LEU A 39 -0.67 -10.51 4.81
CA LEU A 39 -1.05 -9.45 3.88
C LEU A 39 -2.09 -9.99 2.88
N GLN A 40 -3.17 -9.26 2.71
CA GLN A 40 -4.28 -9.70 1.84
C GLN A 40 -4.15 -9.22 0.41
N THR A 41 -3.72 -7.99 0.21
CA THR A 41 -3.65 -7.39 -1.12
C THR A 41 -2.52 -6.38 -1.16
N ILE A 42 -1.85 -6.31 -2.32
CA ILE A 42 -0.86 -5.27 -2.61
C ILE A 42 -1.38 -4.50 -3.82
N PHE A 43 -1.70 -3.22 -3.62
CA PHE A 43 -2.13 -2.36 -4.73
C PHE A 43 -0.94 -1.64 -5.31
N THR A 44 -0.73 -1.77 -6.62
CA THR A 44 0.40 -1.15 -7.30
C THR A 44 -0.07 -0.02 -8.20
N GLN A 45 0.62 1.11 -8.16
CA GLN A 45 0.17 2.33 -8.83
C GLN A 45 0.73 2.54 -10.23
N ASP A 46 1.85 1.93 -10.57
CA ASP A 46 2.53 2.24 -11.83
C ASP A 46 2.94 1.02 -12.67
N ASP A 47 2.96 -0.15 -12.09
CA ASP A 47 3.38 -1.36 -12.81
C ASP A 47 2.61 -2.55 -12.25
N ALA A 48 1.66 -3.05 -13.02
CA ALA A 48 0.77 -4.13 -12.59
C ALA A 48 1.52 -5.42 -12.24
N SER A 49 2.78 -5.53 -12.67
CA SER A 49 3.60 -6.70 -12.35
C SER A 49 4.50 -6.49 -11.14
N PHE A 50 4.41 -5.35 -10.47
CA PHE A 50 5.28 -5.04 -9.32
C PHE A 50 4.47 -4.94 -8.04
N PRO A 51 4.86 -5.67 -6.98
CA PRO A 51 5.80 -6.80 -6.99
C PRO A 51 5.15 -8.03 -7.60
N GLU A 52 5.97 -8.96 -8.10
CA GLU A 52 5.43 -10.17 -8.71
C GLU A 52 5.00 -11.16 -7.62
N LEU A 53 3.86 -10.92 -7.05
CA LEU A 53 3.30 -11.76 -5.98
C LEU A 53 1.83 -12.06 -6.30
N PRO A 54 1.31 -13.22 -5.86
CA PRO A 54 -0.07 -13.60 -6.21
C PRO A 54 -1.14 -12.64 -5.70
N ILE A 55 -0.84 -11.86 -4.68
CA ILE A 55 -1.80 -10.90 -4.10
C ILE A 55 -1.67 -9.48 -4.68
N THR A 56 -0.82 -9.28 -5.67
CA THR A 56 -0.66 -7.98 -6.31
C THR A 56 -1.89 -7.66 -7.16
N SER A 57 -2.44 -6.48 -6.96
CA SER A 57 -3.64 -6.01 -7.65
C SER A 57 -3.31 -4.71 -8.38
N ASP A 58 -3.79 -4.60 -9.60
CA ASP A 58 -3.53 -3.45 -10.47
C ASP A 58 -4.36 -2.24 -10.03
N ASP A 59 -3.69 -1.19 -9.58
CA ASP A 59 -4.32 0.09 -9.28
C ASP A 59 -3.67 1.18 -10.13
N THR A 60 -3.25 0.84 -11.35
CA THR A 60 -2.63 1.83 -12.25
C THR A 60 -3.63 2.90 -12.69
N SER A 61 -4.93 2.64 -12.56
CA SER A 61 -5.94 3.67 -12.75
C SER A 61 -6.00 4.64 -11.57
N LEU A 62 -5.38 4.29 -10.46
CA LEU A 62 -5.32 5.07 -9.21
C LEU A 62 -6.67 5.22 -8.51
N GLU A 63 -7.67 4.46 -8.94
CA GLU A 63 -9.00 4.54 -8.32
C GLU A 63 -8.98 4.22 -6.84
N VAL A 64 -8.36 3.09 -6.46
CA VAL A 64 -8.32 2.67 -5.06
C VAL A 64 -7.45 3.63 -4.25
N SER A 65 -6.27 3.97 -4.77
CA SER A 65 -5.35 4.89 -4.09
C SER A 65 -6.00 6.26 -3.85
N PHE A 66 -6.68 6.80 -4.86
CA PHE A 66 -7.32 8.10 -4.73
C PHE A 66 -8.48 8.04 -3.73
N SER A 67 -9.31 6.99 -3.83
CA SER A 67 -10.48 6.84 -2.97
C SER A 67 -10.11 6.69 -1.49
N HIS A 68 -8.99 6.04 -1.21
CA HIS A 68 -8.54 5.83 0.16
C HIS A 68 -7.51 6.86 0.62
N ARG A 69 -7.33 7.94 -0.17
CA ARG A 69 -6.48 9.08 0.19
C ARG A 69 -5.06 8.66 0.55
N ILE A 70 -4.47 7.87 -0.34
CA ILE A 70 -3.09 7.44 -0.17
C ILE A 70 -2.18 8.56 -0.62
N GLU A 71 -1.45 9.17 0.31
CA GLU A 71 -0.55 10.29 0.02
C GLU A 71 0.89 9.85 -0.16
N THR A 72 1.26 8.74 0.45
CA THR A 72 2.63 8.23 0.44
C THR A 72 2.60 6.74 0.15
N VAL A 73 3.61 6.24 -0.54
CA VAL A 73 3.82 4.80 -0.68
C VAL A 73 5.19 4.45 -0.11
N PRO A 74 5.34 3.32 0.58
CA PRO A 74 4.26 2.40 0.91
C PRO A 74 3.38 2.93 2.03
N THR A 75 2.11 2.58 2.01
CA THR A 75 1.20 2.80 3.13
C THR A 75 0.53 1.48 3.42
N LEU A 76 0.54 1.08 4.67
CA LEU A 76 -0.05 -0.18 5.14
C LEU A 76 -1.32 0.15 5.91
N LEU A 77 -2.43 -0.46 5.51
CA LEU A 77 -3.73 -0.25 6.15
C LEU A 77 -4.19 -1.51 6.86
N LYS A 78 -4.90 -1.31 7.97
CA LYS A 78 -5.62 -2.38 8.64
C LYS A 78 -7.11 -2.19 8.36
N ILE A 79 -7.75 -3.21 7.83
CA ILE A 79 -9.16 -3.17 7.44
C ILE A 79 -9.96 -4.13 8.31
N GLN A 80 -11.07 -3.64 8.89
CA GLN A 80 -12.00 -4.47 9.64
C GLN A 80 -13.42 -4.13 9.20
N ASP A 81 -14.19 -5.15 8.84
CA ASP A 81 -15.56 -4.99 8.35
C ASP A 81 -15.63 -4.03 7.16
N GLY A 82 -14.62 -4.11 6.28
CA GLY A 82 -14.55 -3.28 5.09
C GLY A 82 -14.12 -1.85 5.34
N ILE A 83 -13.77 -1.51 6.58
CA ILE A 83 -13.45 -0.13 6.98
C ILE A 83 -11.99 -0.05 7.43
N GLU A 84 -11.29 0.99 6.98
CA GLU A 84 -9.95 1.26 7.47
C GLU A 84 -10.01 1.67 8.94
N VAL A 85 -9.34 0.91 9.80
CA VAL A 85 -9.30 1.22 11.24
C VAL A 85 -7.95 1.75 11.69
N ASP A 86 -6.90 1.57 10.90
CA ASP A 86 -5.58 2.10 11.22
C ASP A 86 -4.71 2.11 9.96
N ARG A 87 -3.66 2.95 9.97
CA ARG A 87 -2.68 2.97 8.88
C ARG A 87 -1.31 3.40 9.38
N THR A 88 -0.28 2.95 8.68
CA THR A 88 1.07 3.44 8.90
C THR A 88 1.69 3.77 7.54
N VAL A 89 2.43 4.87 7.48
CA VAL A 89 2.95 5.46 6.26
C VAL A 89 4.46 5.32 6.22
N GLY A 90 5.01 4.98 5.05
CA GLY A 90 6.44 4.78 4.89
C GLY A 90 6.86 3.43 5.45
N TRP A 91 8.16 3.28 5.64
CA TRP A 91 8.73 2.05 6.16
C TRP A 91 9.50 2.32 7.45
N SER A 92 9.10 1.66 8.52
CA SER A 92 9.85 1.57 9.76
C SER A 92 9.67 0.14 10.25
N GLN A 93 10.76 -0.60 10.35
CA GLN A 93 10.69 -2.01 10.75
C GLN A 93 9.98 -2.18 12.08
N ASP A 94 10.34 -1.37 13.07
CA ASP A 94 9.74 -1.45 14.40
C ASP A 94 8.24 -1.08 14.37
N THR A 95 7.88 -0.04 13.63
CA THR A 95 6.49 0.38 13.52
C THR A 95 5.65 -0.70 12.82
N TRP A 96 6.18 -1.28 11.74
CA TRP A 96 5.46 -2.33 11.02
C TRP A 96 5.33 -3.60 11.88
N LYS A 97 6.36 -3.96 12.62
CA LYS A 97 6.26 -5.11 13.54
C LYS A 97 5.15 -4.92 14.57
N ALA A 98 5.09 -3.75 15.17
CA ALA A 98 4.05 -3.44 16.15
C ALA A 98 2.67 -3.39 15.50
N PHE A 99 2.57 -2.79 14.30
CA PHE A 99 1.33 -2.67 13.57
C PHE A 99 0.75 -4.05 13.20
N LEU A 100 1.64 -4.96 12.79
CA LEU A 100 1.26 -6.31 12.36
C LEU A 100 1.24 -7.32 13.51
N ASP A 101 1.73 -6.93 14.67
CA ASP A 101 1.85 -7.78 15.86
C ASP A 101 2.69 -9.03 15.57
N ILE A 102 3.88 -8.81 15.00
CA ILE A 102 4.84 -9.89 14.73
C ILE A 102 6.23 -9.50 15.23
N GLU A 103 7.07 -10.49 15.51
CA GLU A 103 8.40 -10.26 16.06
C GLU A 103 9.49 -10.13 14.99
N ASP A 104 9.40 -10.93 13.94
CA ASP A 104 10.42 -10.98 12.89
C ASP A 104 9.85 -10.48 11.58
N LEU A 105 10.48 -9.49 10.99
CA LEU A 105 10.01 -8.91 9.74
C LEU A 105 11.18 -8.49 8.85
N GLY A 106 11.27 -9.09 7.69
CA GLY A 106 12.27 -8.78 6.68
C GLY A 106 13.59 -9.50 6.93
N PRO A 107 14.52 -9.35 5.98
CA PRO A 107 15.83 -9.96 6.13
C PRO A 107 16.64 -9.27 7.24
N GLU A 108 17.61 -10.03 7.78
CA GLU A 108 18.38 -9.61 8.93
C GLU A 108 19.05 -8.25 8.78
N ASN A 109 19.50 -7.92 7.57
CA ASN A 109 20.23 -6.70 7.33
C ASN A 109 19.42 -5.63 6.55
N ILE A 110 18.11 -5.70 6.59
CA ILE A 110 17.30 -4.71 5.92
C ILE A 110 17.44 -3.35 6.61
N HIS A 111 17.44 -2.28 5.83
CA HIS A 111 17.39 -0.94 6.42
C HIS A 111 16.13 -0.81 7.25
N SER A 112 16.26 -0.33 8.47
CA SER A 112 15.15 -0.30 9.41
C SER A 112 14.17 0.84 9.20
N TYR A 113 14.54 1.83 8.38
CA TYR A 113 13.69 2.99 8.17
C TYR A 113 13.90 3.62 6.79
N SER A 114 12.79 4.00 6.16
CA SER A 114 12.81 4.80 4.94
C SER A 114 11.45 5.51 4.84
N PRO A 115 11.44 6.82 4.58
CA PRO A 115 10.20 7.61 4.66
C PRO A 115 9.17 7.32 3.58
N GLY A 116 9.57 6.69 2.50
CA GLY A 116 8.64 6.44 1.39
C GLY A 116 8.68 7.54 0.35
N CYS A 117 7.78 7.45 -0.61
CA CYS A 117 7.71 8.33 -1.76
C CYS A 117 6.29 8.86 -1.93
N GLY A 118 6.12 9.92 -2.69
CA GLY A 118 4.78 10.44 -2.97
C GLY A 118 3.94 9.45 -3.76
N SER A 119 2.69 9.30 -3.38
CA SER A 119 1.73 8.51 -4.13
C SER A 119 1.41 9.20 -5.45
N LEU A 120 1.20 8.43 -6.52
CA LEU A 120 0.78 8.99 -7.80
C LEU A 120 -0.59 9.66 -7.70
N SER A 121 -1.42 9.22 -6.76
CA SER A 121 -2.76 9.80 -6.60
C SER A 121 -2.73 11.23 -6.08
N VAL A 122 -1.59 11.72 -5.56
CA VAL A 122 -1.43 13.12 -5.16
C VAL A 122 -0.52 13.91 -6.08
N ASP A 123 -0.11 13.32 -7.21
CA ASP A 123 0.71 14.00 -8.21
C ASP A 123 -0.09 15.17 -8.78
N PRO A 124 0.43 16.42 -8.73
CA PRO A 124 -0.30 17.58 -9.23
C PRO A 124 -0.73 17.44 -10.69
N ASP A 125 0.04 16.76 -11.52
CA ASP A 125 -0.28 16.56 -12.94
C ASP A 125 -1.47 15.63 -13.12
N LEU A 126 -1.78 14.80 -12.14
CA LEU A 126 -2.88 13.84 -12.23
C LEU A 126 -4.09 14.21 -11.40
N GLN A 127 -3.95 15.14 -10.45
CA GLN A 127 -5.01 15.49 -9.51
C GLN A 127 -6.30 15.91 -10.18
N GLY A 128 -6.22 16.77 -11.20
CA GLY A 128 -7.42 17.23 -11.90
C GLY A 128 -8.18 16.10 -12.56
N THR A 129 -7.45 15.18 -13.20
CA THR A 129 -8.06 14.03 -13.87
C THR A 129 -8.70 13.09 -12.87
N LEU A 130 -7.99 12.82 -11.75
CA LEU A 130 -8.49 11.92 -10.72
C LEU A 130 -9.72 12.50 -10.02
N GLN A 131 -9.71 13.80 -9.77
CA GLN A 131 -10.84 14.47 -9.14
C GLN A 131 -12.07 14.39 -10.05
N LYS A 132 -11.88 14.52 -11.37
CA LYS A 132 -12.98 14.39 -12.32
C LYS A 132 -13.52 12.97 -12.37
N LYS A 133 -12.65 11.96 -12.35
CA LYS A 133 -13.05 10.56 -12.48
C LYS A 133 -13.63 9.98 -11.19
N TYR A 134 -13.04 10.29 -10.06
CA TYR A 134 -13.34 9.62 -8.80
C TYR A 134 -13.81 10.55 -7.68
N GLY A 135 -13.59 11.83 -7.84
CA GLY A 135 -14.10 12.79 -6.86
C GLY A 135 -15.58 13.04 -7.14
N SER A 136 -16.37 13.15 -6.13
CA SER A 136 -17.79 13.36 -6.35
C SER A 136 -18.27 14.72 -5.89
#